data_c8511f92c1dd6675bbd94e0e0ea924e7
#
_entry.id   c8511f92c1dd6675bbd94e0e0ea924e7
#
_cell.length_a   1.000
_cell.length_b   1.000
_cell.length_c   1.000
_cell.angle_alpha   90.00
_cell.angle_beta   90.00
_cell.angle_gamma   90.00
#
_symmetry.space_group_name_H-M   'P 1'
#
loop_
_entity.id
_entity.type
_entity.pdbx_description
1 polymer ?
#
loop_
_entity_poly.entity_id
_entity_poly.type
_entity_poly.pdbx_seq_one_letter_code
_entity_poly.pdbx_strand_id
1 'polypeptide(L)'
;MKVTIERAALLRALGHVHRVVERRTTIPILANVLLSAKDGALTLKATDLDLEITEKTAAEVSQPGATTLPAHTLYDIVRKLPEGAQVSLEATGDAGQLTLRSGRSRFNLSSLPESDFPDVTSGDFSHKFALAPADLKRLIEKTQFAISSEETRYYLNGIYLHTLDVEGRPMLRAVATDGHRLARLELPAPEGSAGMPGVILPRKAVTEVMRLIEDAQGDVSVELSINKMRFTFGDALLTTKLIDGTFPDYGRVIPAGNDKRLTVERDVFAKAVDRVSTISSERGRAVKLSLSDSKLVLSVTNPDQGSAVEELEADYDGPPLDIGFNARYLLDITQQLDSDTALFKLADPGSPTLVQDRDGATALYVLMPMRV
;
A
#
# COMPACT_ATOMS: atom_id res chain seq x y z
N MET A 1 -31.58 -11.57 15.16
CA MET A 1 -31.11 -10.28 14.56
C MET A 1 -32.06 -9.88 13.44
N LYS A 2 -32.53 -8.63 13.44
CA LYS A 2 -33.32 -8.09 12.31
C LYS A 2 -32.92 -6.63 12.08
N VAL A 3 -32.46 -6.31 10.88
CA VAL A 3 -31.97 -4.98 10.52
C VAL A 3 -32.35 -4.63 9.09
N THR A 4 -32.69 -3.37 8.85
CA THR A 4 -32.93 -2.81 7.52
C THR A 4 -31.93 -1.69 7.26
N ILE A 5 -31.33 -1.72 6.08
CA ILE A 5 -30.28 -0.78 5.70
C ILE A 5 -30.40 -0.44 4.21
N GLU A 6 -30.05 0.79 3.85
CA GLU A 6 -29.96 1.17 2.45
C GLU A 6 -28.83 0.43 1.73
N ARG A 7 -29.12 -0.03 0.52
CA ARG A 7 -28.17 -0.80 -0.31
C ARG A 7 -26.83 -0.09 -0.49
N ALA A 8 -26.81 1.22 -0.73
CA ALA A 8 -25.57 1.97 -0.95
C ALA A 8 -24.68 1.98 0.30
N ALA A 9 -25.26 2.19 1.49
CA ALA A 9 -24.55 2.15 2.76
C ALA A 9 -23.97 0.76 3.05
N LEU A 10 -24.76 -0.30 2.84
CA LEU A 10 -24.30 -1.68 3.01
C LEU A 10 -23.22 -2.06 2.00
N LEU A 11 -23.35 -1.65 0.74
CA LEU A 11 -22.38 -1.94 -0.30
C LEU A 11 -21.03 -1.26 -0.03
N ARG A 12 -21.04 -0.01 0.43
CA ARG A 12 -19.84 0.72 0.83
C ARG A 12 -19.10 0.00 1.94
N ALA A 13 -19.81 -0.32 3.04
CA ALA A 13 -19.22 -1.02 4.17
C ALA A 13 -18.67 -2.41 3.78
N LEU A 14 -19.42 -3.19 2.99
CA LEU A 14 -18.95 -4.45 2.44
C LEU A 14 -17.76 -4.27 1.51
N GLY A 15 -17.72 -3.18 0.73
CA GLY A 15 -16.61 -2.82 -0.13
C GLY A 15 -15.28 -2.69 0.62
N HIS A 16 -15.33 -2.16 1.85
CA HIS A 16 -14.16 -2.04 2.72
C HIS A 16 -13.76 -3.38 3.35
N VAL A 17 -14.70 -4.14 3.88
CA VAL A 17 -14.36 -5.31 4.70
C VAL A 17 -14.15 -6.61 3.91
N HIS A 18 -14.88 -6.85 2.80
CA HIS A 18 -14.85 -8.17 2.13
C HIS A 18 -13.50 -8.53 1.52
N ARG A 19 -12.64 -7.55 1.24
CA ARG A 19 -11.35 -7.76 0.57
C ARG A 19 -10.29 -8.37 1.49
N VAL A 20 -10.45 -8.22 2.82
CA VAL A 20 -9.59 -8.91 3.80
C VAL A 20 -9.76 -10.41 3.71
N VAL A 21 -10.98 -10.85 3.36
CA VAL A 21 -11.36 -12.26 3.27
C VAL A 21 -10.69 -12.91 2.06
N GLU A 22 -9.85 -13.91 2.33
CA GLU A 22 -9.22 -14.71 1.27
C GLU A 22 -10.27 -15.56 0.53
N ARG A 23 -10.16 -15.63 -0.80
CA ARG A 23 -11.09 -16.43 -1.61
C ARG A 23 -10.98 -17.93 -1.35
N ARG A 24 -9.82 -18.37 -0.85
CA ARG A 24 -9.57 -19.75 -0.46
C ARG A 24 -9.01 -19.78 0.95
N THR A 25 -9.77 -20.29 1.87
CA THR A 25 -9.35 -20.49 3.25
C THR A 25 -9.74 -21.91 3.69
N THR A 26 -8.91 -22.51 4.55
CA THR A 26 -9.20 -23.80 5.18
C THR A 26 -10.01 -23.65 6.45
N ILE A 27 -10.17 -22.44 6.96
CA ILE A 27 -10.90 -22.12 8.18
C ILE A 27 -12.24 -21.45 7.77
N PRO A 28 -13.38 -22.16 7.85
CA PRO A 28 -14.64 -21.71 7.29
C PRO A 28 -15.10 -20.32 7.77
N ILE A 29 -14.91 -20.02 9.06
CA ILE A 29 -15.34 -18.74 9.65
C ILE A 29 -14.61 -17.53 9.03
N LEU A 30 -13.37 -17.69 8.55
CA LEU A 30 -12.59 -16.64 7.90
C LEU A 30 -13.06 -16.31 6.48
N ALA A 31 -13.95 -17.13 5.90
CA ALA A 31 -14.66 -16.80 4.65
C ALA A 31 -15.82 -15.86 4.87
N ASN A 32 -16.22 -15.64 6.14
CA ASN A 32 -17.40 -14.88 6.51
C ASN A 32 -17.06 -13.46 6.98
N VAL A 33 -18.03 -12.57 6.84
CA VAL A 33 -18.09 -11.28 7.51
C VAL A 33 -19.01 -11.42 8.73
N LEU A 34 -18.59 -10.94 9.88
CA LEU A 34 -19.41 -10.80 11.07
C LEU A 34 -20.29 -9.56 10.93
N LEU A 35 -21.58 -9.74 11.12
CA LEU A 35 -22.59 -8.69 11.14
C LEU A 35 -23.15 -8.57 12.56
N SER A 36 -23.04 -7.39 13.17
CA SER A 36 -23.58 -7.10 14.49
C SER A 36 -24.51 -5.89 14.43
N ALA A 37 -25.78 -6.11 14.70
CA ALA A 37 -26.81 -5.08 14.70
C ALA A 37 -27.14 -4.65 16.13
N LYS A 38 -26.85 -3.39 16.48
CA LYS A 38 -27.05 -2.84 17.81
C LYS A 38 -27.11 -1.31 17.76
N ASP A 39 -27.90 -0.69 18.64
CA ASP A 39 -27.92 0.76 18.89
C ASP A 39 -28.05 1.60 17.61
N GLY A 40 -28.98 1.19 16.71
CA GLY A 40 -29.26 1.92 15.47
C GLY A 40 -28.15 1.81 14.40
N ALA A 41 -27.27 0.84 14.52
CA ALA A 41 -26.17 0.63 13.58
C ALA A 41 -25.96 -0.85 13.25
N LEU A 42 -25.41 -1.09 12.06
CA LEU A 42 -24.85 -2.37 11.65
C LEU A 42 -23.32 -2.24 11.62
N THR A 43 -22.63 -3.08 12.37
CA THR A 43 -21.18 -3.21 12.34
C THR A 43 -20.82 -4.44 11.53
N LEU A 44 -19.92 -4.26 10.57
CA LEU A 44 -19.35 -5.33 9.75
C LEU A 44 -17.88 -5.53 10.15
N LYS A 45 -17.47 -6.79 10.31
CA LYS A 45 -16.08 -7.12 10.67
C LYS A 45 -15.59 -8.29 9.82
N ALA A 46 -14.42 -8.18 9.25
CA ALA A 46 -13.75 -9.26 8.52
C ALA A 46 -12.27 -9.34 8.89
N THR A 47 -11.71 -10.54 8.88
CA THR A 47 -10.31 -10.79 9.24
C THR A 47 -9.75 -12.00 8.52
N ASP A 48 -8.42 -12.00 8.35
CA ASP A 48 -7.62 -13.17 7.95
C ASP A 48 -6.68 -13.64 9.08
N LEU A 49 -6.90 -13.18 10.31
CA LEU A 49 -6.10 -13.36 11.53
C LEU A 49 -4.89 -12.43 11.66
N ASP A 50 -4.43 -11.81 10.60
CA ASP A 50 -3.31 -10.86 10.62
C ASP A 50 -3.76 -9.43 10.39
N LEU A 51 -4.84 -9.26 9.64
CA LEU A 51 -5.49 -8.00 9.33
C LEU A 51 -7.00 -8.12 9.65
N GLU A 52 -7.54 -7.11 10.29
CA GLU A 52 -8.96 -6.98 10.57
C GLU A 52 -9.46 -5.60 10.13
N ILE A 53 -10.59 -5.58 9.42
CA ILE A 53 -11.31 -4.33 9.13
C ILE A 53 -12.68 -4.42 9.77
N THR A 54 -13.03 -3.37 10.50
CA THR A 54 -14.36 -3.15 11.08
C THR A 54 -14.94 -1.87 10.51
N GLU A 55 -16.19 -1.89 10.11
CA GLU A 55 -16.91 -0.70 9.68
C GLU A 55 -18.29 -0.63 10.32
N LYS A 56 -18.65 0.55 10.80
CA LYS A 56 -19.93 0.83 11.40
C LYS A 56 -20.75 1.72 10.47
N THR A 57 -22.00 1.34 10.22
CA THR A 57 -22.91 2.12 9.38
C THR A 57 -24.28 2.23 10.03
N ALA A 58 -24.95 3.36 9.86
CA ALA A 58 -26.29 3.57 10.38
C ALA A 58 -27.29 2.58 9.75
N ALA A 59 -28.17 2.01 10.56
CA ALA A 59 -29.17 1.06 10.11
C ALA A 59 -30.38 1.07 11.04
N GLU A 60 -31.55 0.70 10.53
CA GLU A 60 -32.75 0.50 11.33
C GLU A 60 -32.68 -0.90 11.95
N VAL A 61 -32.41 -0.97 13.26
CA VAL A 61 -32.31 -2.21 14.02
C VAL A 61 -33.63 -2.49 14.73
N SER A 62 -34.44 -3.42 14.16
CA SER A 62 -35.67 -3.86 14.78
C SER A 62 -35.46 -4.91 15.87
N GLN A 63 -34.43 -5.74 15.74
CA GLN A 63 -34.02 -6.74 16.72
C GLN A 63 -32.48 -6.83 16.76
N PRO A 64 -31.83 -6.49 17.89
CA PRO A 64 -30.39 -6.63 18.04
C PRO A 64 -29.95 -8.09 17.93
N GLY A 65 -28.66 -8.28 17.62
CA GLY A 65 -28.03 -9.59 17.53
C GLY A 65 -26.87 -9.59 16.53
N ALA A 66 -26.19 -10.72 16.44
CA ALA A 66 -25.08 -10.90 15.53
C ALA A 66 -25.12 -12.26 14.83
N THR A 67 -24.48 -12.33 13.68
CA THR A 67 -24.30 -13.56 12.89
C THR A 67 -23.20 -13.35 11.87
N THR A 68 -22.78 -14.41 11.20
CA THR A 68 -21.77 -14.32 10.15
C THR A 68 -22.31 -14.80 8.81
N LEU A 69 -21.84 -14.20 7.70
CA LEU A 69 -22.24 -14.57 6.34
C LEU A 69 -21.02 -14.66 5.42
N PRO A 70 -21.06 -15.50 4.35
CA PRO A 70 -20.01 -15.53 3.35
C PRO A 70 -19.80 -14.15 2.72
N ALA A 71 -18.63 -13.56 2.96
CA ALA A 71 -18.34 -12.14 2.67
C ALA A 71 -18.45 -11.82 1.18
N HIS A 72 -17.80 -12.61 0.32
CA HIS A 72 -17.82 -12.38 -1.13
C HIS A 72 -19.22 -12.60 -1.72
N THR A 73 -19.94 -13.61 -1.26
CA THR A 73 -21.31 -13.88 -1.73
C THR A 73 -22.25 -12.73 -1.34
N LEU A 74 -22.18 -12.25 -0.10
CA LEU A 74 -22.98 -11.12 0.36
C LEU A 74 -22.66 -9.86 -0.45
N TYR A 75 -21.39 -9.55 -0.63
CA TYR A 75 -20.95 -8.42 -1.47
C TYR A 75 -21.50 -8.51 -2.90
N ASP A 76 -21.36 -9.68 -3.53
CA ASP A 76 -21.83 -9.88 -4.91
C ASP A 76 -23.35 -9.78 -5.06
N ILE A 77 -24.12 -10.22 -4.06
CA ILE A 77 -25.57 -10.05 -4.04
C ILE A 77 -25.91 -8.56 -3.94
N VAL A 78 -25.38 -7.87 -2.90
CA VAL A 78 -25.71 -6.46 -2.62
C VAL A 78 -25.31 -5.56 -3.79
N ARG A 79 -24.16 -5.83 -4.44
CA ARG A 79 -23.71 -5.09 -5.61
C ARG A 79 -24.68 -5.15 -6.78
N LYS A 80 -25.41 -6.27 -6.94
CA LYS A 80 -26.34 -6.52 -8.05
C LYS A 80 -27.78 -6.04 -7.75
N LEU A 81 -28.08 -5.65 -6.52
CA LEU A 81 -29.38 -5.08 -6.20
C LEU A 81 -29.57 -3.71 -6.85
N PRO A 82 -30.82 -3.28 -7.12
CA PRO A 82 -31.11 -1.96 -7.68
C PRO A 82 -30.59 -0.82 -6.78
N GLU A 83 -30.21 0.30 -7.39
CA GLU A 83 -29.88 1.53 -6.66
C GLU A 83 -31.09 2.03 -5.87
N GLY A 84 -30.84 2.62 -4.67
CA GLY A 84 -31.87 3.10 -3.77
C GLY A 84 -32.69 2.00 -3.06
N ALA A 85 -32.36 0.73 -3.28
CA ALA A 85 -33.08 -0.36 -2.64
C ALA A 85 -32.80 -0.45 -1.15
N GLN A 86 -33.80 -0.86 -0.38
CA GLN A 86 -33.65 -1.25 1.02
C GLN A 86 -33.31 -2.74 1.10
N VAL A 87 -32.41 -3.09 1.98
CA VAL A 87 -31.99 -4.46 2.26
C VAL A 87 -32.38 -4.82 3.69
N SER A 88 -33.17 -5.85 3.85
CA SER A 88 -33.53 -6.42 5.15
C SER A 88 -32.73 -7.70 5.38
N LEU A 89 -32.09 -7.80 6.51
CA LEU A 89 -31.33 -8.96 6.97
C LEU A 89 -32.03 -9.51 8.23
N GLU A 90 -32.45 -10.77 8.19
CA GLU A 90 -33.16 -11.42 9.28
C GLU A 90 -32.53 -12.80 9.58
N ALA A 91 -31.91 -12.92 10.75
CA ALA A 91 -31.44 -14.19 11.30
C ALA A 91 -32.43 -14.66 12.36
N THR A 92 -33.03 -15.81 12.13
CA THR A 92 -33.99 -16.43 13.05
C THR A 92 -33.34 -17.59 13.79
N GLY A 93 -33.08 -17.39 15.10
CA GLY A 93 -32.67 -18.46 16.03
C GLY A 93 -31.46 -19.30 15.60
N ASP A 94 -31.41 -20.55 16.09
CA ASP A 94 -30.29 -21.50 15.89
C ASP A 94 -30.28 -22.16 14.50
N ALA A 95 -30.97 -21.62 13.50
CA ALA A 95 -31.15 -22.28 12.20
C ALA A 95 -29.95 -22.25 11.28
N GLY A 96 -28.82 -21.60 11.67
CA GLY A 96 -27.62 -21.51 10.82
C GLY A 96 -27.86 -20.84 9.46
N GLN A 97 -28.92 -20.00 9.37
CA GLN A 97 -29.30 -19.30 8.14
C GLN A 97 -29.72 -17.85 8.42
N LEU A 98 -29.47 -16.99 7.45
CA LEU A 98 -29.99 -15.63 7.40
C LEU A 98 -30.76 -15.43 6.09
N THR A 99 -31.92 -14.80 6.19
CA THR A 99 -32.72 -14.35 5.03
C THR A 99 -32.38 -12.91 4.71
N LEU A 100 -31.89 -12.66 3.50
CA LEU A 100 -31.74 -11.33 2.89
C LEU A 100 -32.93 -11.07 1.98
N ARG A 101 -33.57 -9.92 2.12
CA ARG A 101 -34.69 -9.48 1.26
C ARG A 101 -34.43 -8.09 0.72
N SER A 102 -34.77 -7.88 -0.55
CA SER A 102 -34.77 -6.57 -1.19
C SER A 102 -35.80 -6.55 -2.30
N GLY A 103 -36.83 -5.73 -2.15
CA GLY A 103 -37.99 -5.74 -3.06
C GLY A 103 -38.60 -7.14 -3.17
N ARG A 104 -38.59 -7.72 -4.39
CA ARG A 104 -39.10 -9.07 -4.65
C ARG A 104 -38.05 -10.16 -4.53
N SER A 105 -36.78 -9.78 -4.34
CA SER A 105 -35.70 -10.73 -4.20
C SER A 105 -35.57 -11.26 -2.78
N ARG A 106 -35.32 -12.57 -2.66
CA ARG A 106 -35.10 -13.24 -1.38
C ARG A 106 -33.93 -14.22 -1.53
N PHE A 107 -32.97 -14.13 -0.63
CA PHE A 107 -31.84 -15.04 -0.55
C PHE A 107 -31.81 -15.66 0.85
N ASN A 108 -31.60 -16.97 0.94
CA ASN A 108 -31.33 -17.65 2.20
C ASN A 108 -29.87 -18.05 2.18
N LEU A 109 -29.09 -17.47 3.09
CA LEU A 109 -27.64 -17.64 3.16
C LEU A 109 -27.29 -18.46 4.40
N SER A 110 -26.38 -19.40 4.25
CA SER A 110 -25.83 -20.15 5.38
C SER A 110 -25.01 -19.21 6.27
N SER A 111 -25.19 -19.34 7.57
CA SER A 111 -24.49 -18.55 8.59
C SER A 111 -23.73 -19.47 9.54
N LEU A 112 -22.68 -18.94 10.14
CA LEU A 112 -21.94 -19.55 11.24
C LEU A 112 -22.11 -18.70 12.50
N PRO A 113 -22.01 -19.30 13.69
CA PRO A 113 -22.17 -18.58 14.95
C PRO A 113 -21.16 -17.44 15.11
N GLU A 114 -21.58 -16.34 15.71
CA GLU A 114 -20.72 -15.23 16.11
C GLU A 114 -19.57 -15.68 17.01
N SER A 115 -19.84 -16.66 17.92
CA SER A 115 -18.86 -17.20 18.86
C SER A 115 -17.62 -17.82 18.22
N ASP A 116 -17.74 -18.23 16.95
CA ASP A 116 -16.63 -18.82 16.21
C ASP A 116 -15.73 -17.77 15.55
N PHE A 117 -16.16 -16.51 15.54
CA PHE A 117 -15.42 -15.42 14.90
C PHE A 117 -14.26 -14.95 15.79
N PRO A 118 -13.01 -14.92 15.30
CA PRO A 118 -11.85 -14.58 16.10
C PRO A 118 -11.82 -13.08 16.46
N ASP A 119 -11.27 -12.76 17.63
CA ASP A 119 -10.95 -11.39 18.04
C ASP A 119 -9.45 -11.14 17.87
N VAL A 120 -9.08 -10.25 16.95
CA VAL A 120 -7.70 -9.86 16.64
C VAL A 120 -7.34 -8.52 17.27
N THR A 121 -8.32 -7.74 17.72
CA THR A 121 -8.16 -6.34 18.14
C THR A 121 -7.67 -6.15 19.57
N SER A 122 -7.65 -7.18 20.40
CA SER A 122 -7.23 -7.09 21.80
C SER A 122 -5.75 -6.69 21.94
N GLY A 123 -5.46 -5.77 22.84
CA GLY A 123 -4.11 -5.34 23.22
C GLY A 123 -4.00 -3.83 23.37
N ASP A 124 -2.97 -3.41 24.10
CA ASP A 124 -2.68 -2.00 24.37
C ASP A 124 -1.80 -1.41 23.27
N PHE A 125 -2.01 -0.12 23.01
CA PHE A 125 -1.19 0.68 22.11
C PHE A 125 -0.34 1.65 22.92
N SER A 126 0.95 1.73 22.62
CA SER A 126 1.91 2.57 23.32
C SER A 126 1.97 3.99 22.77
N HIS A 127 1.62 4.19 21.51
CA HIS A 127 1.67 5.50 20.84
C HIS A 127 0.37 5.75 20.09
N LYS A 128 -0.01 7.03 20.07
CA LYS A 128 -1.18 7.51 19.34
C LYS A 128 -0.88 8.87 18.74
N PHE A 129 -1.14 9.01 17.45
CA PHE A 129 -0.99 10.26 16.71
C PHE A 129 -1.98 10.34 15.56
N ALA A 130 -2.08 11.50 14.94
CA ALA A 130 -2.93 11.72 13.79
C ALA A 130 -2.08 12.09 12.57
N LEU A 131 -2.52 11.66 11.39
CA LEU A 131 -1.97 12.04 10.10
C LEU A 131 -3.07 12.56 9.20
N ALA A 132 -2.82 13.65 8.49
CA ALA A 132 -3.68 14.05 7.40
C ALA A 132 -3.74 12.92 6.34
N PRO A 133 -4.91 12.65 5.74
CA PRO A 133 -5.04 11.62 4.69
C PRO A 133 -4.01 11.79 3.57
N ALA A 134 -3.74 13.02 3.15
CA ALA A 134 -2.76 13.34 2.12
C ALA A 134 -1.32 12.93 2.52
N ASP A 135 -0.94 13.14 3.78
CA ASP A 135 0.38 12.78 4.29
C ASP A 135 0.55 11.26 4.39
N LEU A 136 -0.45 10.56 4.94
CA LEU A 136 -0.45 9.10 4.99
C LEU A 136 -0.43 8.49 3.58
N LYS A 137 -1.24 9.01 2.67
CA LYS A 137 -1.25 8.60 1.26
C LYS A 137 0.13 8.78 0.64
N ARG A 138 0.75 9.94 0.84
CA ARG A 138 2.07 10.26 0.31
C ARG A 138 3.17 9.34 0.86
N LEU A 139 3.17 9.04 2.17
CA LEU A 139 4.09 8.09 2.79
C LEU A 139 4.04 6.72 2.10
N ILE A 140 2.85 6.26 1.78
CA ILE A 140 2.62 4.96 1.16
C ILE A 140 2.93 5.00 -0.35
N GLU A 141 2.37 5.93 -1.11
CA GLU A 141 2.54 6.01 -2.57
C GLU A 141 4.00 6.10 -2.97
N LYS A 142 4.77 6.95 -2.27
CA LYS A 142 6.19 7.17 -2.59
C LYS A 142 7.09 5.98 -2.24
N THR A 143 6.60 4.98 -1.49
CA THR A 143 7.45 3.89 -1.00
C THR A 143 6.96 2.48 -1.37
N GLN A 144 5.64 2.27 -1.51
CA GLN A 144 5.06 0.92 -1.67
C GLN A 144 5.58 0.13 -2.88
N PHE A 145 5.97 0.82 -3.96
CA PHE A 145 6.46 0.15 -5.18
C PHE A 145 7.79 -0.60 -4.95
N ALA A 146 8.55 -0.21 -3.92
CA ALA A 146 9.83 -0.83 -3.56
C ALA A 146 9.69 -1.96 -2.53
N ILE A 147 8.49 -2.30 -2.08
CA ILE A 147 8.27 -3.43 -1.16
C ILE A 147 8.69 -4.74 -1.84
N SER A 148 9.48 -5.59 -1.16
CA SER A 148 9.87 -6.90 -1.65
C SER A 148 8.69 -7.87 -1.74
N SER A 149 8.69 -8.76 -2.72
CA SER A 149 7.76 -9.89 -2.83
C SER A 149 8.41 -11.25 -2.52
N GLU A 150 9.67 -11.25 -2.13
CA GLU A 150 10.39 -12.47 -1.79
C GLU A 150 9.97 -13.00 -0.42
N GLU A 151 9.49 -14.23 -0.36
CA GLU A 151 9.04 -14.86 0.88
C GLU A 151 10.18 -15.12 1.86
N THR A 152 11.38 -15.40 1.37
CA THR A 152 12.56 -15.67 2.20
C THR A 152 13.08 -14.44 2.94
N ARG A 153 12.81 -13.25 2.41
CA ARG A 153 13.15 -11.96 3.02
C ARG A 153 11.90 -11.24 3.52
N TYR A 154 11.08 -11.96 4.30
CA TYR A 154 9.77 -11.48 4.77
C TYR A 154 9.82 -10.13 5.49
N TYR A 155 10.93 -9.78 6.16
CA TYR A 155 11.14 -8.49 6.83
C TYR A 155 11.25 -7.31 5.84
N LEU A 156 11.33 -7.56 4.53
CA LEU A 156 11.25 -6.55 3.46
C LEU A 156 9.87 -6.50 2.79
N ASN A 157 8.91 -7.31 3.24
CA ASN A 157 7.57 -7.41 2.62
C ASN A 157 6.59 -6.35 3.15
N GLY A 158 7.10 -5.20 3.53
CA GLY A 158 6.31 -4.08 4.03
C GLY A 158 7.05 -2.76 3.97
N ILE A 159 6.42 -1.73 4.52
CA ILE A 159 7.01 -0.39 4.68
C ILE A 159 7.52 -0.27 6.11
N TYR A 160 8.78 0.07 6.27
CA TYR A 160 9.39 0.38 7.55
C TYR A 160 9.07 1.82 7.93
N LEU A 161 8.39 2.00 9.06
CA LEU A 161 8.00 3.29 9.62
C LEU A 161 8.76 3.52 10.93
N HIS A 162 9.42 4.65 11.07
CA HIS A 162 10.11 5.04 12.30
C HIS A 162 10.27 6.54 12.40
N THR A 163 10.52 7.02 13.61
CA THR A 163 10.88 8.42 13.85
C THR A 163 12.37 8.56 14.10
N LEU A 164 12.92 9.71 13.70
CA LEU A 164 14.32 10.08 13.96
C LEU A 164 14.44 11.60 14.01
N ASP A 165 15.56 12.07 14.55
CA ASP A 165 15.92 13.48 14.49
C ASP A 165 16.78 13.74 13.24
N VAL A 166 16.41 14.75 12.47
CA VAL A 166 17.18 15.25 11.33
C VAL A 166 17.48 16.72 11.58
N GLU A 167 18.73 17.03 11.92
CA GLU A 167 19.18 18.41 12.19
C GLU A 167 18.33 19.14 13.24
N GLY A 168 17.99 18.46 14.34
CA GLY A 168 17.16 19.00 15.42
C GLY A 168 15.66 19.03 15.11
N ARG A 169 15.21 18.37 14.05
CA ARG A 169 13.79 18.26 13.67
C ARG A 169 13.33 16.82 13.76
N PRO A 170 12.31 16.52 14.56
CA PRO A 170 11.73 15.19 14.59
C PRO A 170 11.00 14.89 13.27
N MET A 171 11.37 13.79 12.63
CA MET A 171 10.81 13.36 11.35
C MET A 171 10.20 11.96 11.46
N LEU A 172 9.08 11.74 10.82
CA LEU A 172 8.52 10.43 10.52
C LEU A 172 9.01 9.98 9.15
N ARG A 173 9.59 8.81 9.08
CA ARG A 173 10.18 8.27 7.87
C ARG A 173 9.54 6.95 7.47
N ALA A 174 9.22 6.81 6.20
CA ALA A 174 8.80 5.57 5.55
C ALA A 174 9.91 5.09 4.61
N VAL A 175 10.24 3.80 4.67
CA VAL A 175 11.28 3.17 3.83
C VAL A 175 10.79 1.83 3.33
N ALA A 176 11.04 1.54 2.06
CA ALA A 176 10.84 0.21 1.48
C ALA A 176 12.01 -0.15 0.57
N THR A 177 12.35 -1.42 0.50
CA THR A 177 13.41 -1.94 -0.39
C THR A 177 13.15 -3.40 -0.73
N ASP A 178 13.54 -3.81 -1.93
CA ASP A 178 13.60 -5.21 -2.38
C ASP A 178 15.04 -5.72 -2.54
N GLY A 179 16.03 -4.89 -2.14
CA GLY A 179 17.45 -5.18 -2.28
C GLY A 179 18.07 -4.74 -3.61
N HIS A 180 17.25 -4.32 -4.58
CA HIS A 180 17.67 -3.78 -5.88
C HIS A 180 17.38 -2.29 -6.02
N ARG A 181 16.41 -1.81 -5.29
CA ARG A 181 16.01 -0.42 -5.18
C ARG A 181 15.52 -0.11 -3.78
N LEU A 182 15.59 1.15 -3.41
CA LEU A 182 15.10 1.65 -2.13
C LEU A 182 14.29 2.92 -2.38
N ALA A 183 13.20 3.05 -1.66
CA ALA A 183 12.40 4.27 -1.60
C ALA A 183 12.32 4.77 -0.16
N ARG A 184 12.52 6.07 0.04
CA ARG A 184 12.41 6.74 1.32
C ARG A 184 11.63 8.04 1.18
N LEU A 185 10.67 8.25 2.07
CA LEU A 185 9.99 9.54 2.25
C LEU A 185 10.06 9.96 3.71
N GLU A 186 10.24 11.24 3.95
CA GLU A 186 10.19 11.85 5.29
C GLU A 186 9.17 12.98 5.33
N LEU A 187 8.48 13.05 6.47
CA LEU A 187 7.56 14.14 6.83
C LEU A 187 7.87 14.59 8.26
N PRO A 188 7.49 15.81 8.66
CA PRO A 188 7.54 16.19 10.07
C PRO A 188 6.82 15.15 10.93
N ALA A 189 7.44 14.76 12.05
CA ALA A 189 6.84 13.79 12.95
C ALA A 189 5.58 14.37 13.60
N PRO A 190 4.43 13.68 13.52
CA PRO A 190 3.22 14.14 14.19
C PRO A 190 3.36 14.09 15.71
N GLU A 191 2.64 14.97 16.40
CA GLU A 191 2.57 14.94 17.86
C GLU A 191 2.07 13.57 18.34
N GLY A 192 2.73 13.02 19.36
CA GLY A 192 2.44 11.70 19.90
C GLY A 192 3.21 10.54 19.24
N SER A 193 3.98 10.79 18.17
CA SER A 193 4.82 9.76 17.51
C SER A 193 6.25 9.68 18.09
N ALA A 194 6.64 10.61 18.96
CA ALA A 194 7.99 10.65 19.52
C ALA A 194 8.32 9.36 20.28
N GLY A 195 9.47 8.77 19.97
CA GLY A 195 9.93 7.54 20.62
C GLY A 195 9.18 6.27 20.22
N MET A 196 8.36 6.31 19.18
CA MET A 196 7.72 5.12 18.66
C MET A 196 8.75 4.09 18.21
N PRO A 197 8.51 2.79 18.42
CA PRO A 197 9.37 1.76 17.86
C PRO A 197 9.34 1.81 16.33
N GLY A 198 10.49 1.48 15.71
CA GLY A 198 10.51 1.22 14.27
C GLY A 198 9.71 -0.04 13.97
N VAL A 199 8.75 0.06 13.05
CA VAL A 199 7.81 -1.02 12.75
C VAL A 199 7.71 -1.27 11.24
N ILE A 200 7.36 -2.51 10.85
CA ILE A 200 7.21 -2.89 9.45
C ILE A 200 5.73 -3.17 9.18
N LEU A 201 5.09 -2.26 8.44
CA LEU A 201 3.69 -2.36 8.03
C LEU A 201 3.58 -3.32 6.85
N PRO A 202 2.86 -4.47 6.98
CA PRO A 202 2.79 -5.47 5.92
C PRO A 202 2.16 -4.95 4.64
N ARG A 203 2.59 -5.47 3.48
CA ARG A 203 2.06 -5.10 2.15
C ARG A 203 0.54 -5.16 2.05
N LYS A 204 -0.10 -6.20 2.60
CA LYS A 204 -1.56 -6.33 2.57
C LYS A 204 -2.23 -5.17 3.31
N ALA A 205 -1.72 -4.83 4.49
CA ALA A 205 -2.22 -3.67 5.25
C ALA A 205 -2.00 -2.36 4.49
N VAL A 206 -0.83 -2.15 3.88
CA VAL A 206 -0.56 -0.99 3.01
C VAL A 206 -1.62 -0.85 1.92
N THR A 207 -1.97 -1.95 1.25
CA THR A 207 -2.98 -1.95 0.18
C THR A 207 -4.36 -1.56 0.70
N GLU A 208 -4.78 -2.09 1.85
CA GLU A 208 -6.10 -1.78 2.40
C GLU A 208 -6.15 -0.36 3.01
N VAL A 209 -5.08 0.11 3.64
CA VAL A 209 -4.97 1.51 4.10
C VAL A 209 -5.13 2.48 2.94
N MET A 210 -4.48 2.22 1.79
CA MET A 210 -4.62 3.08 0.60
C MET A 210 -6.05 3.19 0.09
N ARG A 211 -6.83 2.10 0.20
CA ARG A 211 -8.25 2.12 -0.20
C ARG A 211 -9.13 2.89 0.77
N LEU A 212 -8.88 2.71 2.08
CA LEU A 212 -9.65 3.39 3.11
C LEU A 212 -9.37 4.90 3.16
N ILE A 213 -8.16 5.32 2.78
CA ILE A 213 -7.81 6.75 2.68
C ILE A 213 -8.70 7.49 1.67
N GLU A 214 -9.11 6.84 0.57
CA GLU A 214 -9.93 7.49 -0.47
C GLU A 214 -11.29 7.97 0.06
N ASP A 215 -11.83 7.27 1.06
CA ASP A 215 -13.10 7.60 1.70
C ASP A 215 -12.93 8.35 3.04
N ALA A 216 -11.70 8.64 3.45
CA ALA A 216 -11.41 9.28 4.73
C ALA A 216 -11.92 10.72 4.78
N GLN A 217 -12.64 11.04 5.85
CA GLN A 217 -13.07 12.40 6.17
C GLN A 217 -12.38 12.86 7.45
N GLY A 218 -11.47 13.83 7.33
CA GLY A 218 -10.65 14.30 8.43
C GLY A 218 -9.40 13.44 8.66
N ASP A 219 -8.67 13.77 9.72
CA ASP A 219 -7.40 13.13 10.04
C ASP A 219 -7.59 11.64 10.37
N VAL A 220 -6.61 10.85 9.97
CA VAL A 220 -6.52 9.43 10.28
C VAL A 220 -5.84 9.28 11.64
N SER A 221 -6.54 8.72 12.62
CA SER A 221 -5.93 8.35 13.90
C SER A 221 -5.10 7.08 13.72
N VAL A 222 -3.86 7.13 14.17
CA VAL A 222 -2.93 6.01 14.15
C VAL A 222 -2.57 5.64 15.58
N GLU A 223 -2.76 4.39 15.93
CA GLU A 223 -2.36 3.81 17.21
C GLU A 223 -1.41 2.64 16.93
N LEU A 224 -0.31 2.57 17.64
CA LEU A 224 0.66 1.50 17.42
C LEU A 224 1.26 0.96 18.72
N SER A 225 1.63 -0.30 18.68
CA SER A 225 2.51 -1.00 19.61
C SER A 225 3.64 -1.65 18.81
N ILE A 226 4.51 -2.40 19.48
CA ILE A 226 5.60 -3.09 18.79
C ILE A 226 5.13 -4.18 17.81
N ASN A 227 3.94 -4.72 17.99
CA ASN A 227 3.42 -5.87 17.21
C ASN A 227 2.11 -5.60 16.46
N LYS A 228 1.47 -4.46 16.70
CA LYS A 228 0.19 -4.10 16.07
C LYS A 228 0.13 -2.63 15.70
N MET A 229 -0.62 -2.34 14.65
CA MET A 229 -0.94 -0.98 14.24
C MET A 229 -2.42 -0.89 13.88
N ARG A 230 -3.05 0.22 14.27
CA ARG A 230 -4.45 0.50 14.03
C ARG A 230 -4.60 1.85 13.36
N PHE A 231 -5.46 1.90 12.36
CA PHE A 231 -5.84 3.11 11.64
C PHE A 231 -7.35 3.31 11.78
N THR A 232 -7.78 4.52 12.10
CA THR A 232 -9.19 4.89 12.18
C THR A 232 -9.49 5.93 11.10
N PHE A 233 -10.42 5.60 10.20
CA PHE A 233 -10.88 6.41 9.09
C PHE A 233 -12.37 6.73 9.29
N GLY A 234 -12.71 7.63 10.20
CA GLY A 234 -14.11 7.87 10.56
C GLY A 234 -14.76 6.60 11.15
N ASP A 235 -15.71 6.01 10.42
CA ASP A 235 -16.45 4.80 10.85
C ASP A 235 -15.73 3.48 10.54
N ALA A 236 -14.65 3.54 9.75
CA ALA A 236 -13.83 2.37 9.41
C ALA A 236 -12.60 2.27 10.32
N LEU A 237 -12.31 1.06 10.76
CA LEU A 237 -11.18 0.73 11.62
C LEU A 237 -10.40 -0.43 11.01
N LEU A 238 -9.11 -0.20 10.72
CA LEU A 238 -8.19 -1.24 10.27
C LEU A 238 -7.19 -1.54 11.37
N THR A 239 -7.09 -2.80 11.80
CA THR A 239 -6.04 -3.26 12.72
C THR A 239 -5.23 -4.34 12.04
N THR A 240 -3.91 -4.23 12.08
CA THR A 240 -2.99 -5.22 11.49
C THR A 240 -1.92 -5.62 12.47
N LYS A 241 -1.52 -6.90 12.44
CA LYS A 241 -0.24 -7.31 12.99
C LYS A 241 0.88 -6.68 12.17
N LEU A 242 1.98 -6.37 12.81
CA LEU A 242 3.20 -5.89 12.18
C LEU A 242 4.13 -7.06 11.88
N ILE A 243 5.01 -6.91 10.89
CA ILE A 243 5.99 -7.95 10.60
C ILE A 243 7.01 -8.01 11.75
N ASP A 244 7.11 -9.19 12.37
CA ASP A 244 8.13 -9.48 13.38
C ASP A 244 9.48 -9.74 12.71
N GLY A 245 10.31 -8.70 12.63
CA GLY A 245 11.60 -8.76 11.97
C GLY A 245 12.38 -7.46 12.13
N THR A 246 13.66 -7.52 11.83
CA THR A 246 14.53 -6.35 11.86
C THR A 246 14.72 -5.83 10.44
N PHE A 247 14.27 -4.61 10.18
CA PHE A 247 14.55 -3.95 8.91
C PHE A 247 16.05 -3.62 8.82
N PRO A 248 16.72 -3.84 7.68
CA PRO A 248 18.14 -3.60 7.57
C PRO A 248 18.51 -2.12 7.73
N ASP A 249 19.76 -1.87 8.11
CA ASP A 249 20.33 -0.53 8.18
C ASP A 249 20.47 0.05 6.75
N TYR A 250 19.37 0.59 6.28
CA TYR A 250 19.25 1.15 4.92
C TYR A 250 20.08 2.41 4.73
N GLY A 251 20.50 3.08 5.81
CA GLY A 251 21.38 4.26 5.72
C GLY A 251 22.70 3.96 5.02
N ARG A 252 23.18 2.74 5.14
CA ARG A 252 24.45 2.30 4.51
C ARG A 252 24.37 2.14 2.99
N VAL A 253 23.17 1.97 2.43
CA VAL A 253 23.00 1.80 0.97
C VAL A 253 22.68 3.10 0.26
N ILE A 254 22.36 4.16 0.99
CA ILE A 254 22.14 5.50 0.43
C ILE A 254 23.51 6.12 0.12
N PRO A 255 23.84 6.36 -1.15
CA PRO A 255 25.17 6.88 -1.50
C PRO A 255 25.32 8.34 -1.05
N ALA A 256 26.45 8.63 -0.40
CA ALA A 256 26.80 9.98 0.04
C ALA A 256 27.84 10.67 -0.87
N GLY A 257 28.56 9.90 -1.69
CA GLY A 257 29.70 10.37 -2.48
C GLY A 257 29.44 10.49 -3.99
N ASN A 258 28.17 10.45 -4.42
CA ASN A 258 27.82 10.56 -5.83
C ASN A 258 27.98 12.01 -6.32
N ASP A 259 29.02 12.26 -7.11
CA ASP A 259 29.49 13.59 -7.53
C ASP A 259 29.05 13.98 -8.94
N LYS A 260 28.56 13.04 -9.77
CA LYS A 260 28.12 13.29 -11.15
C LYS A 260 26.61 13.50 -11.17
N ARG A 261 26.19 14.59 -11.78
CA ARG A 261 24.78 15.01 -11.81
C ARG A 261 24.24 14.88 -13.21
N LEU A 262 23.11 14.19 -13.33
CA LEU A 262 22.31 14.12 -14.56
C LEU A 262 20.93 14.67 -14.26
N THR A 263 20.51 15.67 -15.01
CA THR A 263 19.14 16.21 -14.99
C THR A 263 18.49 15.96 -16.35
N VAL A 264 17.31 15.35 -16.33
CA VAL A 264 16.51 15.06 -17.53
C VAL A 264 15.08 15.50 -17.31
N GLU A 265 14.36 15.79 -18.38
CA GLU A 265 12.91 15.97 -18.35
C GLU A 265 12.26 14.59 -18.07
N ARG A 266 11.50 14.52 -16.97
CA ARG A 266 10.96 13.26 -16.40
C ARG A 266 10.13 12.46 -17.40
N ASP A 267 9.15 13.13 -18.06
CA ASP A 267 8.21 12.43 -18.94
C ASP A 267 8.86 12.01 -20.27
N VAL A 268 9.78 12.83 -20.80
CA VAL A 268 10.56 12.47 -21.99
C VAL A 268 11.46 11.27 -21.70
N PHE A 269 12.15 11.27 -20.56
CA PHE A 269 12.98 10.17 -20.13
C PHE A 269 12.16 8.89 -19.92
N ALA A 270 11.05 8.96 -19.19
CA ALA A 270 10.19 7.79 -18.93
C ALA A 270 9.66 7.16 -20.22
N LYS A 271 9.15 7.99 -21.16
CA LYS A 271 8.66 7.51 -22.45
C LYS A 271 9.76 6.89 -23.30
N ALA A 272 10.98 7.44 -23.27
CA ALA A 272 12.12 6.89 -23.99
C ALA A 272 12.57 5.54 -23.41
N VAL A 273 12.65 5.42 -22.07
CA VAL A 273 12.93 4.15 -21.39
C VAL A 273 11.89 3.09 -21.75
N ASP A 274 10.60 3.45 -21.74
CA ASP A 274 9.50 2.56 -22.10
C ASP A 274 9.65 2.05 -23.55
N ARG A 275 9.92 2.96 -24.52
CA ARG A 275 10.12 2.59 -25.93
C ARG A 275 11.31 1.66 -26.14
N VAL A 276 12.51 2.01 -25.65
CA VAL A 276 13.70 1.18 -25.87
C VAL A 276 13.62 -0.15 -25.15
N SER A 277 12.93 -0.23 -24.01
CA SER A 277 12.76 -1.45 -23.24
C SER A 277 11.81 -2.46 -23.86
N THR A 278 11.04 -2.07 -24.89
CA THR A 278 10.10 -2.96 -25.59
C THR A 278 10.79 -4.22 -26.15
N ILE A 279 12.05 -4.11 -26.59
CA ILE A 279 12.84 -5.23 -27.10
C ILE A 279 13.72 -5.90 -26.03
N SER A 280 13.66 -5.45 -24.77
CA SER A 280 14.46 -6.07 -23.71
C SER A 280 13.97 -7.50 -23.43
N SER A 281 14.90 -8.39 -22.99
CA SER A 281 14.50 -9.72 -22.55
C SER A 281 13.65 -9.65 -21.29
N GLU A 282 12.67 -10.55 -21.14
CA GLU A 282 11.83 -10.61 -19.92
C GLU A 282 12.65 -10.81 -18.63
N ARG A 283 13.80 -11.49 -18.72
CA ARG A 283 14.65 -11.79 -17.57
C ARG A 283 15.59 -10.65 -17.17
N GLY A 284 16.07 -9.85 -18.12
CA GLY A 284 17.08 -8.82 -17.83
C GLY A 284 16.53 -7.42 -17.71
N ARG A 285 15.63 -7.03 -18.63
CA ARG A 285 15.06 -5.66 -18.72
C ARG A 285 16.08 -4.55 -18.58
N ALA A 286 17.36 -4.83 -18.93
CA ALA A 286 18.45 -3.89 -18.79
C ALA A 286 18.39 -2.83 -19.87
N VAL A 287 18.47 -1.56 -19.46
CA VAL A 287 18.69 -0.41 -20.34
C VAL A 287 20.04 0.19 -19.97
N LYS A 288 20.88 0.39 -20.98
CA LYS A 288 22.14 1.08 -20.83
C LYS A 288 21.93 2.58 -21.03
N LEU A 289 22.45 3.37 -20.12
CA LEU A 289 22.52 4.82 -20.18
C LEU A 289 23.96 5.20 -20.48
N SER A 290 24.20 5.84 -21.63
CA SER A 290 25.49 6.42 -21.99
C SER A 290 25.43 7.93 -21.87
N LEU A 291 26.17 8.48 -20.91
CA LEU A 291 26.17 9.89 -20.52
C LEU A 291 27.39 10.60 -21.11
N SER A 292 27.19 11.73 -21.71
CA SER A 292 28.24 12.64 -22.16
C SER A 292 27.70 14.07 -22.17
N ASP A 293 28.55 15.05 -22.48
CA ASP A 293 28.17 16.48 -22.50
C ASP A 293 26.82 16.72 -23.19
N SER A 294 25.85 17.23 -22.44
CA SER A 294 24.49 17.61 -22.92
C SER A 294 23.70 16.48 -23.58
N LYS A 295 24.07 15.22 -23.39
CA LYS A 295 23.52 14.08 -24.12
C LYS A 295 23.38 12.84 -23.27
N LEU A 296 22.22 12.22 -23.35
CA LEU A 296 21.94 10.88 -22.82
C LEU A 296 21.52 9.95 -23.97
N VAL A 297 22.22 8.83 -24.13
CA VAL A 297 21.82 7.78 -25.07
C VAL A 297 21.33 6.57 -24.29
N LEU A 298 20.08 6.18 -24.54
CA LEU A 298 19.49 4.94 -24.05
C LEU A 298 19.69 3.84 -25.09
N SER A 299 20.17 2.68 -24.67
CA SER A 299 20.31 1.55 -25.57
C SER A 299 19.93 0.23 -24.92
N VAL A 300 19.34 -0.66 -25.72
CA VAL A 300 18.99 -2.03 -25.37
C VAL A 300 19.44 -2.93 -26.49
N THR A 301 20.06 -4.06 -26.16
CA THR A 301 20.41 -5.12 -27.12
C THR A 301 19.83 -6.44 -26.64
N ASN A 302 19.10 -7.11 -27.52
CA ASN A 302 18.55 -8.43 -27.29
C ASN A 302 18.97 -9.34 -28.46
N PRO A 303 19.69 -10.44 -28.24
CA PRO A 303 20.16 -11.32 -29.31
C PRO A 303 19.05 -11.86 -30.21
N ASP A 304 17.85 -12.03 -29.66
CA ASP A 304 16.72 -12.64 -30.37
C ASP A 304 15.80 -11.61 -31.05
N GLN A 305 15.76 -10.37 -30.55
CA GLN A 305 14.81 -9.34 -30.98
C GLN A 305 15.47 -8.12 -31.66
N GLY A 306 16.78 -7.96 -31.53
CA GLY A 306 17.52 -6.85 -32.14
C GLY A 306 17.99 -5.78 -31.13
N SER A 307 18.11 -4.54 -31.58
CA SER A 307 18.59 -3.44 -30.76
C SER A 307 17.73 -2.20 -30.89
N ALA A 308 17.63 -1.41 -29.83
CA ALA A 308 17.04 -0.09 -29.83
C ALA A 308 18.04 0.94 -29.28
N VAL A 309 18.01 2.12 -29.86
CA VAL A 309 18.81 3.25 -29.41
C VAL A 309 17.94 4.51 -29.49
N GLU A 310 17.97 5.30 -28.44
CA GLU A 310 17.29 6.61 -28.42
C GLU A 310 18.18 7.66 -27.73
N GLU A 311 18.25 8.84 -28.31
CA GLU A 311 19.05 9.95 -27.83
C GLU A 311 18.15 11.03 -27.24
N LEU A 312 18.53 11.53 -26.07
CA LEU A 312 17.83 12.59 -25.35
C LEU A 312 18.78 13.74 -25.03
N GLU A 313 18.26 14.95 -25.04
CA GLU A 313 18.93 16.10 -24.42
C GLU A 313 18.94 15.88 -22.90
N ALA A 314 20.07 16.14 -22.26
CA ALA A 314 20.25 16.00 -20.84
C ALA A 314 21.29 17.01 -20.34
N ASP A 315 21.10 17.49 -19.13
CA ASP A 315 22.13 18.27 -18.43
C ASP A 315 22.96 17.30 -17.59
N TYR A 316 24.19 17.08 -18.01
CA TYR A 316 25.11 16.15 -17.34
C TYR A 316 26.41 16.83 -16.97
N ASP A 317 26.75 16.77 -15.68
CA ASP A 317 28.00 17.27 -15.12
C ASP A 317 28.87 16.08 -14.70
N GLY A 318 29.80 15.71 -15.57
CA GLY A 318 30.75 14.63 -15.33
C GLY A 318 31.46 14.12 -16.59
N PRO A 319 32.50 13.29 -16.44
CA PRO A 319 33.12 12.59 -17.57
C PRO A 319 32.15 11.56 -18.16
N PRO A 320 32.38 11.14 -19.43
CA PRO A 320 31.56 10.12 -20.06
C PRO A 320 31.37 8.88 -19.15
N LEU A 321 30.16 8.42 -19.00
CA LEU A 321 29.78 7.30 -18.11
C LEU A 321 28.77 6.40 -18.78
N ASP A 322 29.04 5.09 -18.78
CA ASP A 322 28.10 4.04 -19.16
C ASP A 322 27.61 3.32 -17.92
N ILE A 323 26.29 3.22 -17.74
CA ILE A 323 25.67 2.54 -16.59
C ILE A 323 24.37 1.86 -17.01
N GLY A 324 24.12 0.67 -16.49
CA GLY A 324 22.91 -0.09 -16.80
C GLY A 324 21.92 -0.10 -15.65
N PHE A 325 20.63 -0.10 -15.96
CA PHE A 325 19.56 -0.22 -14.98
C PHE A 325 18.41 -1.11 -15.47
N ASN A 326 17.65 -1.64 -14.55
CA ASN A 326 16.37 -2.27 -14.86
C ASN A 326 15.36 -1.21 -15.31
N ALA A 327 14.85 -1.35 -16.54
CA ALA A 327 13.90 -0.40 -17.13
C ALA A 327 12.65 -0.21 -16.28
N ARG A 328 12.11 -1.30 -15.73
CA ARG A 328 10.92 -1.22 -14.86
C ARG A 328 11.19 -0.39 -13.61
N TYR A 329 12.37 -0.53 -13.02
CA TYR A 329 12.71 0.23 -11.82
C TYR A 329 12.89 1.71 -12.12
N LEU A 330 13.47 2.05 -13.28
CA LEU A 330 13.51 3.44 -13.75
C LEU A 330 12.11 4.02 -13.92
N LEU A 331 11.20 3.28 -14.55
CA LEU A 331 9.81 3.71 -14.76
C LEU A 331 9.05 3.85 -13.44
N ASP A 332 9.18 2.88 -12.55
CA ASP A 332 8.53 2.92 -11.24
C ASP A 332 8.97 4.15 -10.43
N ILE A 333 10.27 4.49 -10.47
CA ILE A 333 10.82 5.66 -9.77
C ILE A 333 10.37 6.96 -10.42
N THR A 334 10.43 7.08 -11.75
CA THR A 334 10.04 8.30 -12.45
C THR A 334 8.56 8.65 -12.23
N GLN A 335 7.70 7.66 -12.08
CA GLN A 335 6.29 7.85 -11.72
C GLN A 335 6.09 8.44 -10.30
N GLN A 336 7.09 8.34 -9.44
CA GLN A 336 7.02 8.87 -8.08
C GLN A 336 7.51 10.31 -7.97
N LEU A 337 8.19 10.84 -8.96
CA LEU A 337 8.69 12.21 -8.95
C LEU A 337 7.55 13.21 -9.11
N ASP A 338 7.60 14.29 -8.34
CA ASP A 338 6.59 15.35 -8.35
C ASP A 338 6.96 16.49 -9.32
N SER A 339 8.27 16.65 -9.65
CA SER A 339 8.75 17.68 -10.56
C SER A 339 8.74 17.22 -12.03
N ASP A 340 8.81 18.19 -12.96
CA ASP A 340 8.95 17.92 -14.38
C ASP A 340 10.33 17.38 -14.76
N THR A 341 11.29 17.46 -13.85
CA THR A 341 12.65 16.98 -14.03
C THR A 341 13.00 15.89 -13.03
N ALA A 342 13.89 14.98 -13.43
CA ALA A 342 14.50 13.95 -12.61
C ALA A 342 15.99 14.25 -12.43
N LEU A 343 16.44 14.33 -11.18
CA LEU A 343 17.84 14.47 -10.82
C LEU A 343 18.45 13.11 -10.44
N PHE A 344 19.41 12.65 -11.21
CA PHE A 344 20.23 11.47 -10.91
C PHE A 344 21.58 11.91 -10.39
N LYS A 345 22.02 11.34 -9.27
CA LYS A 345 23.40 11.47 -8.77
C LYS A 345 24.09 10.14 -8.88
N LEU A 346 25.20 10.13 -9.64
CA LEU A 346 25.95 8.95 -10.00
C LEU A 346 27.41 9.06 -9.51
N ALA A 347 28.08 7.92 -9.37
CA ALA A 347 29.51 7.86 -9.09
C ALA A 347 30.27 7.11 -10.19
N ASP A 348 29.99 5.82 -10.36
CA ASP A 348 30.63 4.91 -11.31
C ASP A 348 29.62 3.85 -11.80
N PRO A 349 29.99 3.00 -12.80
CA PRO A 349 29.05 2.01 -13.37
C PRO A 349 28.55 0.94 -12.40
N GLY A 350 29.21 0.75 -11.26
CA GLY A 350 28.89 -0.31 -10.28
C GLY A 350 28.28 0.21 -8.98
N SER A 351 28.26 1.52 -8.77
CA SER A 351 27.79 2.13 -7.54
C SER A 351 26.29 2.47 -7.60
N PRO A 352 25.57 2.39 -6.45
CA PRO A 352 24.17 2.80 -6.38
C PRO A 352 23.98 4.24 -6.84
N THR A 353 22.89 4.48 -7.55
CA THR A 353 22.49 5.81 -8.04
C THR A 353 21.36 6.36 -7.18
N LEU A 354 21.47 7.63 -6.79
CA LEU A 354 20.43 8.36 -6.10
C LEU A 354 19.55 9.10 -7.11
N VAL A 355 18.23 9.01 -6.96
CA VAL A 355 17.24 9.71 -7.79
C VAL A 355 16.33 10.54 -6.92
N GLN A 356 16.11 11.80 -7.27
CA GLN A 356 15.29 12.77 -6.54
C GLN A 356 14.63 13.76 -7.50
N ASP A 357 13.64 14.51 -7.01
CA ASP A 357 13.09 15.68 -7.71
C ASP A 357 14.15 16.79 -7.82
N ARG A 358 14.85 17.05 -6.72
CA ARG A 358 15.88 18.09 -6.55
C ARG A 358 16.72 17.78 -5.32
N ASP A 359 17.80 18.52 -5.12
CA ASP A 359 18.56 18.46 -3.88
C ASP A 359 17.70 18.80 -2.68
N GLY A 360 17.85 18.03 -1.61
CA GLY A 360 17.11 18.21 -0.37
C GLY A 360 15.62 17.86 -0.44
N ALA A 361 15.19 17.15 -1.48
CA ALA A 361 13.82 16.64 -1.54
C ALA A 361 13.54 15.65 -0.39
N THR A 362 12.32 15.67 0.12
CA THR A 362 11.89 14.78 1.22
C THR A 362 11.80 13.32 0.78
N ALA A 363 11.55 13.09 -0.51
CA ALA A 363 11.59 11.77 -1.14
C ALA A 363 12.96 11.55 -1.80
N LEU A 364 13.50 10.35 -1.63
CA LEU A 364 14.68 9.90 -2.35
C LEU A 364 14.54 8.43 -2.72
N TYR A 365 15.19 8.07 -3.81
CA TYR A 365 15.20 6.73 -4.35
C TYR A 365 16.63 6.30 -4.63
N VAL A 366 16.95 5.06 -4.31
CA VAL A 366 18.24 4.44 -4.65
C VAL A 366 18.00 3.32 -5.63
N LEU A 367 18.81 3.27 -6.67
CA LEU A 367 18.73 2.26 -7.72
C LEU A 367 20.07 1.57 -7.88
N MET A 368 20.09 0.25 -7.73
CA MET A 368 21.27 -0.56 -7.96
C MET A 368 21.50 -0.73 -9.46
N PRO A 369 22.73 -0.49 -9.96
CA PRO A 369 23.06 -0.69 -11.36
C PRO A 369 23.09 -2.18 -11.73
N MET A 370 22.92 -2.44 -13.01
CA MET A 370 23.06 -3.76 -13.64
C MET A 370 24.27 -3.75 -14.59
N ARG A 371 24.88 -4.91 -14.77
CA ARG A 371 25.89 -5.09 -15.82
C ARG A 371 25.20 -5.07 -17.20
N VAL A 372 25.74 -4.30 -18.13
CA VAL A 372 25.27 -4.11 -19.51
C VAL A 372 26.44 -4.24 -20.48
#